data_f530759bb7ea20d1070725a694981169
#
_entry.id   f530759bb7ea20d1070725a694981169
#
_cell.length_a   1.000
_cell.length_b   1.000
_cell.length_c   1.000
_cell.angle_alpha   90.00
_cell.angle_beta   90.00
_cell.angle_gamma   90.00
#
_symmetry.space_group_name_H-M   'P 1'
#
loop_
_entity.id
_entity.type
_entity.pdbx_description
1 polymer ?
#
loop_
_entity_poly.entity_id
_entity_poly.type
_entity_poly.pdbx_seq_one_letter_code
_entity_poly.pdbx_strand_id
1 'polypeptide(L)'
;LIRDMDIAEIEKVVLLGWYWENQETCEEQNRWYAKAIREHPDRLIAFAAINAASRQAAVDSIDRVVELGFRGLGECLPQVQGHTLRDECWLKVVEKATAANLLINLHVTEPIGHDYPGKVETPLEDYVWLAGMFPETTFIFAHWGGLLPLYELNPSIQKKMANVFYDTAASPLIYNKKVFR
;
A
#
# COMPACT_ATOMS: atom_id res chain seq x y z
N LEU A 1 -4.73 -0.51 21.18
CA LEU A 1 -3.56 -0.63 20.32
C LEU A 1 -2.26 -0.41 21.08
N ILE A 2 -1.97 0.79 21.67
CA ILE A 2 -0.68 1.08 22.34
C ILE A 2 -0.38 0.06 23.44
N ARG A 3 -1.36 -0.20 24.33
CA ARG A 3 -1.21 -1.22 25.38
C ARG A 3 -0.87 -2.62 24.79
N ASP A 4 -1.47 -2.99 23.68
CA ASP A 4 -1.23 -4.31 23.06
C ASP A 4 0.17 -4.36 22.43
N MET A 5 0.63 -3.24 21.87
CA MET A 5 2.01 -3.08 21.40
C MET A 5 3.02 -3.25 22.55
N ASP A 6 2.74 -2.66 23.71
CA ASP A 6 3.62 -2.77 24.88
C ASP A 6 3.69 -4.22 25.38
N ILE A 7 2.55 -4.92 25.43
CA ILE A 7 2.51 -6.34 25.82
C ILE A 7 3.28 -7.23 24.83
N ALA A 8 3.20 -6.90 23.53
CA ALA A 8 3.84 -7.66 22.45
C ALA A 8 5.28 -7.20 22.15
N GLU A 9 5.81 -6.25 22.93
CA GLU A 9 7.15 -5.66 22.73
C GLU A 9 7.35 -5.06 21.33
N ILE A 10 6.26 -4.53 20.73
CA ILE A 10 6.29 -3.87 19.41
C ILE A 10 6.64 -2.41 19.60
N GLU A 11 7.77 -1.98 19.02
CA GLU A 11 8.24 -0.60 19.12
C GLU A 11 7.36 0.36 18.32
N LYS A 12 7.09 0.06 17.04
CA LYS A 12 6.31 0.92 16.12
C LYS A 12 5.35 0.12 15.29
N VAL A 13 4.25 0.75 14.92
CA VAL A 13 3.24 0.20 14.02
C VAL A 13 2.94 1.20 12.89
N VAL A 14 2.75 0.69 11.69
CA VAL A 14 2.21 1.45 10.56
C VAL A 14 0.71 1.23 10.51
N LEU A 15 -0.05 2.33 10.61
CA LEU A 15 -1.49 2.33 10.37
C LEU A 15 -1.72 2.45 8.87
N LEU A 16 -2.26 1.42 8.24
CA LEU A 16 -2.58 1.44 6.82
C LEU A 16 -4.00 1.95 6.60
N GLY A 17 -4.16 2.87 5.66
CA GLY A 17 -5.46 3.31 5.17
C GLY A 17 -6.19 2.16 4.47
N TRP A 18 -7.52 2.23 4.44
CA TRP A 18 -8.35 1.27 3.74
C TRP A 18 -8.77 1.82 2.35
N TYR A 19 -9.01 0.96 1.42
CA TYR A 19 -9.43 1.30 0.04
C TYR A 19 -10.92 1.58 -0.05
N TRP A 20 -11.39 2.65 0.61
CA TRP A 20 -12.80 3.07 0.63
C TRP A 20 -13.32 3.42 -0.76
N GLU A 21 -14.64 3.24 -0.94
CA GLU A 21 -15.33 3.46 -2.23
C GLU A 21 -15.38 4.93 -2.66
N ASN A 22 -15.17 5.86 -1.74
CA ASN A 22 -15.20 7.30 -2.03
C ASN A 22 -14.12 8.07 -1.26
N GLN A 23 -13.73 9.22 -1.81
CA GLN A 23 -12.67 10.05 -1.28
C GLN A 23 -13.02 10.67 0.09
N GLU A 24 -14.29 10.99 0.33
CA GLU A 24 -14.74 11.61 1.59
C GLU A 24 -14.48 10.66 2.78
N THR A 25 -14.80 9.38 2.63
CA THR A 25 -14.52 8.37 3.66
C THR A 25 -13.02 8.15 3.83
N CYS A 26 -12.22 8.19 2.75
CA CYS A 26 -10.76 8.17 2.85
C CYS A 26 -10.25 9.33 3.72
N GLU A 27 -10.74 10.54 3.47
CA GLU A 27 -10.35 11.74 4.22
C GLU A 27 -10.80 11.69 5.68
N GLU A 28 -11.97 11.11 5.97
CA GLU A 28 -12.43 10.90 7.34
C GLU A 28 -11.48 9.97 8.11
N GLN A 29 -11.12 8.81 7.52
CA GLN A 29 -10.12 7.92 8.11
C GLN A 29 -8.78 8.62 8.29
N ASN A 30 -8.34 9.38 7.32
CA ASN A 30 -7.08 10.12 7.39
C ASN A 30 -7.08 11.13 8.56
N ARG A 31 -8.20 11.80 8.84
CA ARG A 31 -8.32 12.69 10.01
C ARG A 31 -8.13 11.92 11.33
N TRP A 32 -8.68 10.72 11.45
CA TRP A 32 -8.52 9.88 12.63
C TRP A 32 -7.06 9.43 12.81
N TYR A 33 -6.41 8.98 11.74
CA TYR A 33 -5.01 8.56 11.78
C TYR A 33 -4.08 9.72 12.08
N ALA A 34 -4.34 10.89 11.49
CA ALA A 34 -3.57 12.11 11.79
C ALA A 34 -3.66 12.50 13.27
N LYS A 35 -4.81 12.30 13.92
CA LYS A 35 -4.93 12.47 15.36
C LYS A 35 -4.08 11.46 16.12
N ALA A 36 -4.17 10.18 15.75
CA ALA A 36 -3.44 9.11 16.43
C ALA A 36 -1.92 9.28 16.36
N ILE A 37 -1.36 9.62 15.18
CA ILE A 37 0.10 9.84 15.04
C ILE A 37 0.57 11.11 15.77
N ARG A 38 -0.26 12.13 15.95
CA ARG A 38 0.07 13.30 16.78
C ARG A 38 0.10 12.97 18.26
N GLU A 39 -0.79 12.09 18.72
CA GLU A 39 -0.86 11.63 20.11
C GLU A 39 0.27 10.65 20.47
N HIS A 40 0.76 9.88 19.47
CA HIS A 40 1.78 8.85 19.66
C HIS A 40 2.86 8.88 18.55
N PRO A 41 3.60 9.99 18.38
CA PRO A 41 4.50 10.18 17.25
C PRO A 41 5.68 9.21 17.22
N ASP A 42 6.10 8.71 18.38
CA ASP A 42 7.22 7.76 18.52
C ASP A 42 6.78 6.30 18.32
N ARG A 43 5.48 6.04 18.29
CA ARG A 43 4.91 4.70 18.23
C ARG A 43 4.13 4.40 16.95
N LEU A 44 3.52 5.42 16.34
CA LEU A 44 2.64 5.26 15.20
C LEU A 44 3.17 6.00 13.98
N ILE A 45 3.14 5.31 12.85
CA ILE A 45 3.33 5.84 11.50
C ILE A 45 2.01 5.65 10.77
N ALA A 46 1.62 6.55 9.88
CA ALA A 46 0.39 6.39 9.11
C ALA A 46 0.63 6.47 7.61
N PHE A 47 -0.06 5.63 6.87
CA PHE A 47 -0.27 5.69 5.43
C PHE A 47 -1.72 6.07 5.17
N ALA A 48 -1.92 7.00 4.25
CA ALA A 48 -3.24 7.57 4.00
C ALA A 48 -4.08 6.69 3.08
N ALA A 49 -5.38 6.62 3.38
CA ALA A 49 -6.37 6.14 2.44
C ALA A 49 -6.55 7.16 1.30
N ILE A 50 -6.71 6.66 0.07
CA ILE A 50 -6.96 7.47 -1.13
C ILE A 50 -7.87 6.72 -2.09
N ASN A 51 -8.69 7.45 -2.84
CA ASN A 51 -9.49 6.88 -3.93
C ASN A 51 -9.20 7.64 -5.24
N ALA A 52 -8.36 7.07 -6.10
CA ALA A 52 -7.95 7.70 -7.36
C ALA A 52 -9.09 7.85 -8.37
N ALA A 53 -10.20 7.10 -8.24
CA ALA A 53 -11.38 7.31 -9.08
C ALA A 53 -12.00 8.71 -8.89
N SER A 54 -11.69 9.38 -7.78
CA SER A 54 -12.06 10.80 -7.55
C SER A 54 -11.17 11.80 -8.30
N ARG A 55 -10.27 11.30 -9.16
CA ARG A 55 -9.45 12.09 -10.10
C ARG A 55 -8.70 13.25 -9.43
N GLN A 56 -8.99 14.50 -9.83
CA GLN A 56 -8.31 15.68 -9.33
C GLN A 56 -8.45 15.84 -7.81
N ALA A 57 -9.60 15.53 -7.22
CA ALA A 57 -9.78 15.59 -5.76
C ALA A 57 -8.83 14.66 -5.01
N ALA A 58 -8.56 13.46 -5.55
CA ALA A 58 -7.58 12.55 -4.96
C ALA A 58 -6.15 13.12 -5.05
N VAL A 59 -5.77 13.68 -6.21
CA VAL A 59 -4.44 14.29 -6.39
C VAL A 59 -4.25 15.49 -5.45
N ASP A 60 -5.27 16.36 -5.33
CA ASP A 60 -5.22 17.55 -4.47
C ASP A 60 -5.13 17.16 -2.98
N SER A 61 -5.73 16.04 -2.59
CA SER A 61 -5.69 15.56 -1.20
C SER A 61 -4.28 15.17 -0.74
N ILE A 62 -3.35 14.89 -1.65
CA ILE A 62 -1.97 14.48 -1.31
C ILE A 62 -1.21 15.60 -0.57
N ASP A 63 -1.40 16.84 -0.92
CA ASP A 63 -0.79 17.96 -0.19
C ASP A 63 -1.25 17.95 1.28
N ARG A 64 -2.53 17.67 1.51
CA ARG A 64 -3.09 17.54 2.86
C ARG A 64 -2.54 16.33 3.60
N VAL A 65 -2.32 15.20 2.91
CA VAL A 65 -1.69 14.00 3.48
C VAL A 65 -0.29 14.32 3.99
N VAL A 66 0.51 15.07 3.23
CA VAL A 66 1.85 15.52 3.63
C VAL A 66 1.79 16.44 4.85
N GLU A 67 0.91 17.45 4.83
CA GLU A 67 0.72 18.39 5.95
C GLU A 67 0.34 17.68 7.27
N LEU A 68 -0.45 16.61 7.16
CA LEU A 68 -0.88 15.80 8.30
C LEU A 68 0.21 14.87 8.84
N GLY A 69 1.36 14.76 8.17
CA GLY A 69 2.52 13.99 8.61
C GLY A 69 2.51 12.51 8.21
N PHE A 70 1.69 12.13 7.24
CA PHE A 70 1.71 10.78 6.71
C PHE A 70 3.01 10.46 5.97
N ARG A 71 3.40 9.18 5.95
CA ARG A 71 4.62 8.71 5.30
C ARG A 71 4.37 7.96 4.00
N GLY A 72 3.12 7.70 3.67
CA GLY A 72 2.77 6.95 2.46
C GLY A 72 1.27 6.93 2.20
N LEU A 73 0.92 6.27 1.12
CA LEU A 73 -0.44 5.92 0.72
C LEU A 73 -0.62 4.41 0.87
N GLY A 74 -1.77 3.97 1.34
CA GLY A 74 -2.09 2.53 1.39
C GLY A 74 -2.67 2.04 2.74
N GLU A 75 -3.14 0.83 2.74
CA GLU A 75 -3.04 -0.17 1.67
C GLU A 75 -3.98 0.23 0.53
N CYS A 76 -3.47 0.31 -0.70
CA CYS A 76 -4.25 0.64 -1.88
C CYS A 76 -4.63 -0.62 -2.66
N LEU A 77 -5.89 -0.71 -3.09
CA LEU A 77 -6.41 -1.76 -3.96
C LEU A 77 -7.28 -1.14 -5.05
N PRO A 78 -6.66 -0.59 -6.11
CA PRO A 78 -7.35 0.11 -7.19
C PRO A 78 -8.52 -0.66 -7.81
N GLN A 79 -8.39 -1.97 -7.96
CA GLN A 79 -9.39 -2.84 -8.58
C GLN A 79 -10.73 -2.83 -7.83
N VAL A 80 -10.72 -2.74 -6.49
CA VAL A 80 -11.94 -2.61 -5.67
C VAL A 80 -12.56 -1.22 -5.82
N GLN A 81 -11.73 -0.20 -6.08
CA GLN A 81 -12.18 1.18 -6.28
C GLN A 81 -12.60 1.47 -7.74
N GLY A 82 -12.69 0.43 -8.60
CA GLY A 82 -13.21 0.52 -9.96
C GLY A 82 -12.21 1.06 -10.99
N HIS A 83 -10.91 0.96 -10.72
CA HIS A 83 -9.84 1.31 -11.66
C HIS A 83 -8.67 0.34 -11.57
N THR A 84 -7.73 0.42 -12.51
CA THR A 84 -6.54 -0.43 -12.58
C THR A 84 -5.26 0.35 -12.26
N LEU A 85 -4.14 -0.36 -12.10
CA LEU A 85 -2.82 0.26 -11.94
C LEU A 85 -2.35 1.02 -13.20
N ARG A 86 -3.01 0.81 -14.36
CA ARG A 86 -2.67 1.46 -15.63
C ARG A 86 -3.53 2.68 -15.93
N ASP A 87 -4.59 2.91 -15.17
CA ASP A 87 -5.50 4.01 -15.43
C ASP A 87 -4.87 5.37 -15.08
N GLU A 88 -5.12 6.36 -15.93
CA GLU A 88 -4.56 7.71 -15.81
C GLU A 88 -4.82 8.33 -14.42
N CYS A 89 -6.00 8.07 -13.85
CA CYS A 89 -6.35 8.60 -12.52
C CYS A 89 -5.41 8.06 -11.43
N TRP A 90 -5.02 6.77 -11.50
CA TRP A 90 -4.06 6.17 -10.60
C TRP A 90 -2.64 6.70 -10.85
N LEU A 91 -2.22 6.76 -12.11
CA LEU A 91 -0.86 7.24 -12.46
C LEU A 91 -0.62 8.67 -11.97
N LYS A 92 -1.60 9.56 -12.07
CA LYS A 92 -1.50 10.93 -11.52
C LYS A 92 -1.32 10.96 -10.00
N VAL A 93 -2.00 10.05 -9.29
CA VAL A 93 -1.80 9.89 -7.83
C VAL A 93 -0.38 9.44 -7.54
N VAL A 94 0.14 8.43 -8.28
CA VAL A 94 1.51 7.94 -8.11
C VAL A 94 2.53 9.05 -8.41
N GLU A 95 2.38 9.80 -9.50
CA GLU A 95 3.25 10.94 -9.85
C GLU A 95 3.30 11.98 -8.72
N LYS A 96 2.13 12.38 -8.21
CA LYS A 96 2.06 13.37 -7.13
C LYS A 96 2.65 12.83 -5.82
N ALA A 97 2.38 11.57 -5.48
CA ALA A 97 2.93 10.91 -4.30
C ALA A 97 4.47 10.78 -4.38
N THR A 98 4.99 10.43 -5.58
CA THR A 98 6.43 10.38 -5.84
C THR A 98 7.09 11.74 -5.62
N ALA A 99 6.52 12.81 -6.19
CA ALA A 99 7.02 14.17 -6.02
C ALA A 99 6.99 14.63 -4.54
N ALA A 100 6.09 14.06 -3.75
CA ALA A 100 5.98 14.31 -2.32
C ALA A 100 6.82 13.36 -1.45
N ASN A 101 7.61 12.46 -2.04
CA ASN A 101 8.39 11.41 -1.35
C ASN A 101 7.54 10.51 -0.43
N LEU A 102 6.30 10.24 -0.82
CA LEU A 102 5.44 9.30 -0.13
C LEU A 102 5.69 7.86 -0.61
N LEU A 103 5.74 6.93 0.32
CA LEU A 103 5.75 5.49 0.04
C LEU A 103 4.36 5.06 -0.49
N ILE A 104 4.29 4.02 -1.30
CA ILE A 104 3.01 3.47 -1.75
C ILE A 104 2.94 1.98 -1.40
N ASN A 105 2.01 1.62 -0.50
CA ASN A 105 1.71 0.23 -0.18
C ASN A 105 0.52 -0.23 -1.02
N LEU A 106 0.69 -1.35 -1.73
CA LEU A 106 -0.29 -1.93 -2.63
C LEU A 106 -0.64 -3.35 -2.21
N HIS A 107 -1.93 -3.61 -2.10
CA HIS A 107 -2.43 -4.98 -1.98
C HIS A 107 -2.05 -5.81 -3.20
N VAL A 108 -1.54 -7.01 -2.98
CA VAL A 108 -1.27 -8.00 -4.04
C VAL A 108 -1.87 -9.34 -3.63
N THR A 109 -2.84 -9.79 -4.41
CA THR A 109 -3.46 -11.10 -4.21
C THR A 109 -2.59 -12.19 -4.84
N GLU A 110 -2.38 -13.30 -4.15
CA GLU A 110 -1.72 -14.46 -4.76
C GLU A 110 -2.57 -14.99 -5.93
N PRO A 111 -1.97 -15.23 -7.11
CA PRO A 111 -2.70 -15.68 -8.29
C PRO A 111 -3.19 -17.13 -8.17
N ILE A 112 -2.51 -17.93 -7.35
CA ILE A 112 -2.81 -19.35 -7.15
C ILE A 112 -3.09 -19.57 -5.66
N GLY A 113 -4.31 -19.96 -5.33
CA GLY A 113 -4.74 -20.18 -3.94
C GLY A 113 -6.23 -20.52 -3.91
N HIS A 114 -6.75 -20.74 -2.71
CA HIS A 114 -8.18 -20.97 -2.55
C HIS A 114 -8.97 -19.68 -2.75
N ASP A 115 -10.19 -19.84 -3.21
CA ASP A 115 -11.13 -18.72 -3.30
C ASP A 115 -11.69 -18.35 -1.91
N TYR A 116 -11.84 -17.06 -1.67
CA TYR A 116 -12.48 -16.52 -0.49
C TYR A 116 -13.35 -15.31 -0.85
N PRO A 117 -14.38 -14.99 -0.08
CA PRO A 117 -15.21 -13.81 -0.34
C PRO A 117 -14.37 -12.53 -0.35
N GLY A 118 -14.49 -11.75 -1.41
CA GLY A 118 -13.74 -10.51 -1.58
C GLY A 118 -12.35 -10.67 -2.21
N LYS A 119 -11.95 -11.87 -2.63
CA LYS A 119 -10.73 -12.05 -3.43
C LYS A 119 -10.86 -11.30 -4.75
N VAL A 120 -9.87 -10.49 -5.05
CA VAL A 120 -9.80 -9.67 -6.26
C VAL A 120 -8.55 -10.05 -7.04
N GLU A 121 -8.67 -10.21 -8.35
CA GLU A 121 -7.53 -10.44 -9.21
C GLU A 121 -6.63 -9.21 -9.29
N THR A 122 -5.34 -9.43 -9.08
CA THR A 122 -4.31 -8.41 -9.15
C THR A 122 -3.19 -8.90 -10.07
N PRO A 123 -3.26 -8.61 -11.39
CA PRO A 123 -2.30 -9.14 -12.37
C PRO A 123 -0.88 -8.72 -12.02
N LEU A 124 0.01 -9.67 -11.74
CA LEU A 124 1.38 -9.41 -11.25
C LEU A 124 2.22 -8.61 -12.25
N GLU A 125 1.97 -8.77 -13.56
CA GLU A 125 2.64 -7.99 -14.58
C GLU A 125 2.37 -6.49 -14.48
N ASP A 126 1.22 -6.07 -13.96
CA ASP A 126 0.90 -4.65 -13.78
C ASP A 126 1.72 -4.02 -12.66
N TYR A 127 2.02 -4.79 -11.61
CA TYR A 127 2.87 -4.35 -10.50
C TYR A 127 4.34 -4.21 -10.95
N VAL A 128 4.86 -5.20 -11.69
CA VAL A 128 6.20 -5.14 -12.29
C VAL A 128 6.31 -3.97 -13.28
N TRP A 129 5.26 -3.73 -14.06
CA TRP A 129 5.21 -2.62 -14.99
C TRP A 129 5.20 -1.27 -14.25
N LEU A 130 4.35 -1.14 -13.22
CA LEU A 130 4.24 0.08 -12.43
C LEU A 130 5.57 0.44 -11.73
N ALA A 131 6.20 -0.54 -11.09
CA ALA A 131 7.49 -0.34 -10.43
C ALA A 131 8.57 0.12 -11.42
N GLY A 132 8.62 -0.47 -12.62
CA GLY A 132 9.55 -0.07 -13.68
C GLY A 132 9.23 1.28 -14.30
N MET A 133 7.96 1.73 -14.30
CA MET A 133 7.52 3.03 -14.79
C MET A 133 7.89 4.16 -13.81
N PHE A 134 7.89 3.89 -12.51
CA PHE A 134 8.16 4.88 -11.46
C PHE A 134 9.37 4.46 -10.59
N PRO A 135 10.60 4.44 -11.14
CA PRO A 135 11.77 3.95 -10.43
C PRO A 135 12.16 4.79 -9.21
N GLU A 136 11.69 6.03 -9.11
CA GLU A 136 11.92 6.93 -7.98
C GLU A 136 10.91 6.74 -6.84
N THR A 137 9.81 6.00 -7.08
CA THR A 137 8.79 5.70 -6.07
C THR A 137 9.20 4.47 -5.29
N THR A 138 9.17 4.52 -3.96
CA THR A 138 9.30 3.31 -3.15
C THR A 138 7.94 2.65 -3.00
N PHE A 139 7.81 1.44 -3.51
CA PHE A 139 6.63 0.60 -3.35
C PHE A 139 6.82 -0.44 -2.27
N ILE A 140 5.73 -0.75 -1.56
CA ILE A 140 5.63 -1.89 -0.66
C ILE A 140 4.48 -2.76 -1.18
N PHE A 141 4.79 -3.97 -1.62
CA PHE A 141 3.78 -4.92 -2.08
C PHE A 141 3.40 -5.85 -0.95
N ALA A 142 2.12 -5.79 -0.56
CA ALA A 142 1.59 -6.56 0.54
C ALA A 142 1.56 -8.07 0.24
N HIS A 143 1.54 -8.87 1.30
CA HIS A 143 1.34 -10.33 1.21
C HIS A 143 2.39 -11.03 0.34
N TRP A 144 3.69 -10.72 0.54
CA TRP A 144 4.78 -11.23 -0.31
C TRP A 144 4.64 -10.84 -1.78
N GLY A 145 3.89 -9.78 -2.10
CA GLY A 145 3.65 -9.35 -3.47
C GLY A 145 3.06 -10.44 -4.36
N GLY A 146 2.22 -11.33 -3.81
CA GLY A 146 1.70 -12.49 -4.54
C GLY A 146 2.80 -13.45 -5.02
N LEU A 147 3.91 -13.57 -4.27
CA LEU A 147 5.12 -14.34 -4.56
C LEU A 147 6.04 -13.73 -5.65
N LEU A 148 5.92 -12.44 -5.93
CA LEU A 148 6.84 -11.72 -6.83
C LEU A 148 8.33 -11.89 -6.48
N PRO A 149 8.78 -12.02 -5.20
CA PRO A 149 10.18 -12.28 -4.89
C PRO A 149 10.79 -13.49 -5.61
N LEU A 150 9.98 -14.51 -5.92
CA LEU A 150 10.46 -15.66 -6.69
C LEU A 150 10.73 -15.32 -8.16
N TYR A 151 9.97 -14.37 -8.71
CA TYR A 151 10.19 -13.90 -10.09
C TYR A 151 11.40 -12.96 -10.20
N GLU A 152 11.83 -12.33 -9.11
CA GLU A 152 13.05 -11.51 -9.09
C GLU A 152 14.34 -12.33 -9.24
N LEU A 153 14.28 -13.64 -9.16
CA LEU A 153 15.39 -14.50 -9.59
C LEU A 153 15.69 -14.34 -11.10
N ASN A 154 14.75 -13.79 -11.88
CA ASN A 154 14.99 -13.36 -13.24
C ASN A 154 15.59 -11.94 -13.24
N PRO A 155 16.83 -11.74 -13.74
CA PRO A 155 17.51 -10.45 -13.69
C PRO A 155 16.76 -9.30 -14.37
N SER A 156 15.94 -9.58 -15.38
CA SER A 156 15.16 -8.55 -16.07
C SER A 156 14.00 -8.03 -15.22
N ILE A 157 13.43 -8.88 -14.37
CA ILE A 157 12.39 -8.51 -13.41
C ILE A 157 13.03 -7.80 -12.21
N GLN A 158 14.10 -8.37 -11.65
CA GLN A 158 14.85 -7.77 -10.55
C GLN A 158 15.21 -6.31 -10.81
N LYS A 159 15.70 -6.01 -12.03
CA LYS A 159 16.06 -4.64 -12.42
C LYS A 159 14.87 -3.67 -12.35
N LYS A 160 13.67 -4.12 -12.69
CA LYS A 160 12.43 -3.30 -12.64
C LYS A 160 11.88 -3.14 -11.22
N MET A 161 12.26 -4.05 -10.32
CA MET A 161 11.73 -4.12 -8.96
C MET A 161 12.71 -3.57 -7.92
N ALA A 162 13.77 -2.86 -8.35
CA ALA A 162 14.83 -2.34 -7.46
C ALA A 162 14.32 -1.35 -6.39
N ASN A 163 13.14 -0.77 -6.60
CA ASN A 163 12.45 0.17 -5.72
C ASN A 163 11.29 -0.47 -4.94
N VAL A 164 11.20 -1.80 -4.91
CA VAL A 164 10.11 -2.55 -4.28
C VAL A 164 10.58 -3.24 -3.00
N PHE A 165 9.72 -3.17 -2.00
CA PHE A 165 9.80 -3.95 -0.76
C PHE A 165 8.54 -4.81 -0.63
N TYR A 166 8.59 -5.81 0.23
CA TYR A 166 7.47 -6.71 0.47
C TYR A 166 7.13 -6.74 1.95
N ASP A 167 5.85 -6.75 2.28
CA ASP A 167 5.44 -7.06 3.63
C ASP A 167 4.96 -8.52 3.75
N THR A 168 4.84 -8.98 4.98
CA THR A 168 4.44 -10.34 5.31
C THR A 168 3.04 -10.40 5.94
N ALA A 169 2.25 -9.32 5.80
CA ALA A 169 0.90 -9.26 6.32
C ALA A 169 0.05 -10.43 5.79
N ALA A 170 -0.89 -10.89 6.59
CA ALA A 170 -1.77 -12.02 6.30
C ALA A 170 -1.07 -13.37 6.03
N SER A 171 0.27 -13.44 5.99
CA SER A 171 1.00 -14.68 5.69
C SER A 171 0.54 -15.90 6.50
N PRO A 172 0.25 -15.80 7.82
CA PRO A 172 -0.22 -16.95 8.58
C PRO A 172 -1.61 -17.47 8.15
N LEU A 173 -2.38 -16.65 7.44
CA LEU A 173 -3.69 -17.01 6.90
C LEU A 173 -3.60 -17.64 5.52
N ILE A 174 -2.58 -17.26 4.74
CA ILE A 174 -2.41 -17.63 3.33
C ILE A 174 -1.45 -18.82 3.21
N TYR A 175 -0.35 -18.82 3.97
CA TYR A 175 0.75 -19.77 3.81
C TYR A 175 1.00 -20.61 5.06
N ASN A 176 1.61 -21.79 4.86
CA ASN A 176 2.13 -22.57 5.97
C ASN A 176 3.24 -21.80 6.70
N LYS A 177 3.33 -21.97 8.02
CA LYS A 177 4.36 -21.32 8.87
C LYS A 177 5.80 -21.54 8.40
N LYS A 178 6.06 -22.52 7.54
CA LYS A 178 7.38 -22.75 6.92
C LYS A 178 7.81 -21.61 5.98
N VAL A 179 6.91 -20.76 5.54
CA VAL A 179 7.24 -19.59 4.72
C VAL A 179 8.21 -18.62 5.40
N PHE A 180 8.29 -18.65 6.74
CA PHE A 180 9.19 -17.81 7.55
C PHE A 180 10.52 -18.51 7.90
N ARG A 181 10.84 -19.66 7.32
CA ARG A 181 12.04 -20.47 7.56
C ARG A 181 12.84 -20.67 6.29
#